data_74590c3a3eb991c6a68e9b1ba1ed5a9b
#
_entry.id   74590c3a3eb991c6a68e9b1ba1ed5a9b
#
_cell.length_a   1.000
_cell.length_b   1.000
_cell.length_c   1.000
_cell.angle_alpha   90.00
_cell.angle_beta   90.00
_cell.angle_gamma   90.00
#
_symmetry.space_group_name_H-M   'P 1'
#
loop_
_entity.id
_entity.type
_entity.pdbx_description
1 polymer ?
#
loop_
_entity_poly.entity_id
_entity_poly.type
_entity_poly.pdbx_seq_one_letter_code
_entity_poly.pdbx_strand_id
1 'polypeptide(L)'
;MAHLLSESERSFIESLQCGARGFEFKNWANTFHCKPLYYLAPETECEIIELVRIAARHSLALKPVGSGHSPSDLACTDSIMLNMDKMNRILAHDPYACTLTVEAGVLVHQLNSMLEQRGMALSSLGSISDQSIAGAIATATHGTGMAFGDMSSTITHLVIIDGTGRRRECSATVDPDLFDAARCSIGALGIITQVTIQCEPAFKLHAVQTPDTLDHVLNTLSEVAFSAEHVRFWWFPYTDNVAVWRANRTTQPILPRAKSLWRDRLLGYHYYQLRLLKSRLTPDDLPSINQEQFSSRFNRRIESIDDSYKVFNFDCLFPHHVNEWAVPWEKAAEVIRQLRAWIVAEEQKPDGVRVHFPVQARFVKESNVWLSPTYGQTVCYIAVIMYRPYHRAVPYKKYWRVYEDIMRTQGGRPHWAKAHKMYYYELKKAYPKFDDFVKLCGECDPSGIFVNDYIRRHILPPNEPILTASSGAGSRFLTCEKPRL
;
A
#
# COMPACT_ATOMS: atom_id res chain seq x y z
N MET A 1 22.35 -5.13 -24.44
CA MET A 1 21.62 -6.20 -23.69
C MET A 1 20.81 -7.12 -24.60
N ALA A 2 20.01 -6.63 -25.55
CA ALA A 2 19.24 -7.49 -26.47
C ALA A 2 20.10 -8.46 -27.36
N HIS A 3 21.39 -8.22 -27.51
CA HIS A 3 22.31 -9.06 -28.28
C HIS A 3 22.80 -10.30 -27.50
N LEU A 4 22.48 -10.43 -26.21
CA LEU A 4 22.91 -11.57 -25.38
C LEU A 4 21.90 -12.72 -25.39
N LEU A 5 20.64 -12.46 -25.76
CA LEU A 5 19.57 -13.46 -25.79
C LEU A 5 19.71 -14.35 -27.04
N SER A 6 19.52 -15.66 -26.88
CA SER A 6 19.37 -16.58 -28.01
C SER A 6 18.13 -16.24 -28.84
N GLU A 7 18.04 -16.73 -30.07
CA GLU A 7 16.87 -16.50 -30.92
C GLU A 7 15.58 -17.07 -30.31
N SER A 8 15.67 -18.25 -29.69
CA SER A 8 14.54 -18.88 -29.01
C SER A 8 14.07 -18.07 -27.78
N GLU A 9 15.01 -17.58 -26.95
CA GLU A 9 14.67 -16.72 -25.78
C GLU A 9 14.03 -15.41 -26.22
N ARG A 10 14.55 -14.80 -27.29
CA ARG A 10 13.98 -13.58 -27.85
C ARG A 10 12.56 -13.80 -28.35
N SER A 11 12.33 -14.86 -29.15
CA SER A 11 11.01 -15.24 -29.64
C SER A 11 10.04 -15.50 -28.51
N PHE A 12 10.48 -16.18 -27.44
CA PHE A 12 9.67 -16.41 -26.24
C PHE A 12 9.31 -15.12 -25.52
N ILE A 13 10.26 -14.21 -25.27
CA ILE A 13 10.00 -12.90 -24.66
C ILE A 13 9.04 -12.07 -25.53
N GLU A 14 9.24 -12.05 -26.84
CA GLU A 14 8.38 -11.34 -27.78
C GLU A 14 6.95 -11.88 -27.80
N SER A 15 6.74 -13.19 -27.60
CA SER A 15 5.40 -13.79 -27.52
C SER A 15 4.59 -13.33 -26.29
N LEU A 16 5.28 -12.93 -25.21
CA LEU A 16 4.66 -12.45 -23.98
C LEU A 16 4.59 -10.92 -23.88
N GLN A 17 5.14 -10.21 -24.89
CA GLN A 17 5.17 -8.76 -24.90
C GLN A 17 3.74 -8.17 -24.87
N CYS A 18 3.47 -7.31 -23.89
CA CYS A 18 2.26 -6.51 -23.84
C CYS A 18 2.60 -5.02 -23.89
N GLY A 19 1.73 -4.23 -24.51
CA GLY A 19 2.00 -2.81 -24.73
C GLY A 19 2.92 -2.53 -25.95
N ALA A 20 3.03 -1.25 -26.31
CA ALA A 20 3.86 -0.78 -27.41
C ALA A 20 5.36 -0.81 -27.05
N ARG A 21 6.24 -0.87 -28.05
CA ARG A 21 7.69 -0.64 -27.84
C ARG A 21 7.92 0.73 -27.20
N GLY A 22 8.75 0.78 -26.15
CA GLY A 22 9.00 2.02 -25.39
C GLY A 22 7.89 2.35 -24.40
N PHE A 23 7.12 1.36 -23.95
CA PHE A 23 6.12 1.50 -22.90
C PHE A 23 6.71 2.23 -21.69
N GLU A 24 5.97 3.21 -21.18
CA GLU A 24 6.29 3.92 -19.95
C GLU A 24 5.30 3.52 -18.86
N PHE A 25 5.80 2.80 -17.86
CA PHE A 25 5.01 2.52 -16.66
C PHE A 25 4.83 3.78 -15.83
N LYS A 26 3.61 4.02 -15.36
CA LYS A 26 3.26 5.08 -14.40
C LYS A 26 2.40 4.47 -13.31
N ASN A 27 2.74 4.74 -12.06
CA ASN A 27 1.89 4.31 -10.97
C ASN A 27 0.56 5.10 -10.96
N TRP A 28 -0.46 4.58 -10.28
CA TRP A 28 -1.79 5.19 -10.20
C TRP A 28 -1.76 6.69 -9.83
N ALA A 29 -0.93 7.07 -8.86
CA ALA A 29 -0.81 8.46 -8.43
C ALA A 29 -0.04 9.35 -9.42
N ASN A 30 0.54 8.79 -10.49
CA ASN A 30 1.41 9.47 -11.44
C ASN A 30 2.55 10.24 -10.72
N THR A 31 3.16 9.60 -9.72
CA THR A 31 4.26 10.16 -8.91
C THR A 31 5.59 9.49 -9.18
N PHE A 32 5.57 8.25 -9.68
CA PHE A 32 6.73 7.48 -10.08
C PHE A 32 6.48 6.85 -11.45
N HIS A 33 7.53 6.77 -12.25
CA HIS A 33 7.48 6.20 -13.59
C HIS A 33 8.83 5.55 -13.94
N CYS A 34 8.82 4.57 -14.83
CA CYS A 34 10.01 3.95 -15.40
C CYS A 34 9.74 3.47 -16.83
N LYS A 35 10.81 3.11 -17.55
CA LYS A 35 10.73 2.61 -18.92
C LYS A 35 11.37 1.23 -18.99
N PRO A 36 10.63 0.16 -18.68
CA PRO A 36 11.17 -1.18 -18.75
C PRO A 36 11.57 -1.54 -20.19
N LEU A 37 12.68 -2.27 -20.33
CA LEU A 37 13.12 -2.81 -21.62
C LEU A 37 12.08 -3.76 -22.21
N TYR A 38 11.49 -4.60 -21.35
CA TYR A 38 10.41 -5.52 -21.67
C TYR A 38 9.25 -5.37 -20.69
N TYR A 39 8.03 -5.26 -21.23
CA TYR A 39 6.78 -5.26 -20.45
C TYR A 39 5.99 -6.49 -20.89
N LEU A 40 5.97 -7.53 -20.04
CA LEU A 40 5.52 -8.88 -20.37
C LEU A 40 4.29 -9.25 -19.54
N ALA A 41 3.36 -10.01 -20.12
CA ALA A 41 2.15 -10.48 -19.45
C ALA A 41 2.05 -12.02 -19.52
N PRO A 42 2.70 -12.74 -18.60
CA PRO A 42 2.60 -14.20 -18.53
C PRO A 42 1.20 -14.63 -18.07
N GLU A 43 0.75 -15.81 -18.57
CA GLU A 43 -0.54 -16.41 -18.24
C GLU A 43 -0.40 -17.67 -17.37
N THR A 44 0.83 -18.19 -17.26
CA THR A 44 1.12 -19.46 -16.58
C THR A 44 2.35 -19.38 -15.69
N GLU A 45 2.42 -20.24 -14.67
CA GLU A 45 3.62 -20.40 -13.84
C GLU A 45 4.83 -20.88 -14.67
N CYS A 46 4.61 -21.70 -15.70
CA CYS A 46 5.69 -22.19 -16.58
C CYS A 46 6.36 -21.04 -17.31
N GLU A 47 5.60 -20.09 -17.83
CA GLU A 47 6.13 -18.89 -18.48
C GLU A 47 6.93 -18.02 -17.49
N ILE A 48 6.42 -17.85 -16.26
CA ILE A 48 7.13 -17.12 -15.21
C ILE A 48 8.45 -17.81 -14.85
N ILE A 49 8.45 -19.13 -14.70
CA ILE A 49 9.65 -19.92 -14.42
C ILE A 49 10.71 -19.72 -15.51
N GLU A 50 10.32 -19.78 -16.77
CA GLU A 50 11.26 -19.58 -17.88
C GLU A 50 11.77 -18.14 -17.92
N LEU A 51 10.91 -17.12 -17.70
CA LEU A 51 11.33 -15.73 -17.62
C LEU A 51 12.35 -15.49 -16.49
N VAL A 52 12.12 -16.10 -15.31
CA VAL A 52 13.05 -16.03 -14.17
C VAL A 52 14.40 -16.67 -14.56
N ARG A 53 14.41 -17.84 -15.20
CA ARG A 53 15.64 -18.50 -15.64
C ARG A 53 16.40 -17.70 -16.68
N ILE A 54 15.71 -17.09 -17.63
CA ILE A 54 16.31 -16.17 -18.61
C ILE A 54 16.89 -14.95 -17.88
N ALA A 55 16.15 -14.35 -16.98
CA ALA A 55 16.60 -13.20 -16.22
C ALA A 55 17.86 -13.52 -15.40
N ALA A 56 17.89 -14.65 -14.69
CA ALA A 56 19.05 -15.11 -13.92
C ALA A 56 20.27 -15.39 -14.80
N ARG A 57 20.07 -16.07 -15.94
CA ARG A 57 21.15 -16.41 -16.90
C ARG A 57 21.82 -15.17 -17.49
N HIS A 58 21.04 -14.13 -17.74
CA HIS A 58 21.52 -12.91 -18.41
C HIS A 58 21.69 -11.72 -17.44
N SER A 59 21.59 -11.96 -16.11
CA SER A 59 21.68 -10.90 -15.07
C SER A 59 20.74 -9.72 -15.33
N LEU A 60 19.52 -10.01 -15.76
CA LEU A 60 18.47 -9.03 -16.02
C LEU A 60 17.61 -8.86 -14.76
N ALA A 61 17.37 -7.61 -14.35
CA ALA A 61 16.42 -7.36 -13.27
C ALA A 61 14.99 -7.70 -13.74
N LEU A 62 14.19 -8.29 -12.85
CA LEU A 62 12.84 -8.71 -13.13
C LEU A 62 11.92 -8.27 -11.99
N LYS A 63 10.85 -7.52 -12.29
CA LYS A 63 9.95 -7.01 -11.27
C LYS A 63 8.48 -7.28 -11.62
N PRO A 64 7.72 -8.02 -10.77
CA PRO A 64 6.29 -8.17 -10.97
C PRO A 64 5.56 -6.86 -10.60
N VAL A 65 4.52 -6.56 -11.35
CA VAL A 65 3.59 -5.47 -11.11
C VAL A 65 2.15 -5.96 -11.30
N GLY A 66 1.28 -5.59 -10.38
CA GLY A 66 -0.18 -5.66 -10.56
C GLY A 66 -0.69 -4.34 -11.12
N SER A 67 -1.77 -3.82 -10.56
CA SER A 67 -2.42 -2.57 -10.99
C SER A 67 -1.64 -1.27 -10.72
N GLY A 68 -0.42 -1.32 -10.18
CA GLY A 68 0.44 -0.15 -9.99
C GLY A 68 -0.06 0.86 -8.96
N HIS A 69 -0.79 0.44 -7.94
CA HIS A 69 -1.37 1.32 -6.91
C HIS A 69 -0.40 1.81 -5.84
N SER A 70 0.82 1.31 -5.76
CA SER A 70 1.83 1.78 -4.80
C SER A 70 2.33 3.18 -5.19
N PRO A 71 2.13 4.24 -4.37
CA PRO A 71 2.64 5.57 -4.65
C PRO A 71 4.14 5.70 -4.28
N SER A 72 4.95 4.75 -4.74
CA SER A 72 6.40 4.67 -4.60
C SER A 72 7.02 4.03 -5.85
N ASP A 73 8.34 3.93 -5.89
CA ASP A 73 9.09 3.27 -6.95
C ASP A 73 9.25 1.75 -6.75
N LEU A 74 8.48 1.15 -5.84
CA LEU A 74 8.56 -0.27 -5.48
C LEU A 74 8.50 -1.20 -6.70
N ALA A 75 7.63 -0.92 -7.68
CA ALA A 75 7.47 -1.72 -8.89
C ALA A 75 8.37 -1.27 -10.05
N CYS A 76 9.10 -0.15 -9.92
CA CYS A 76 9.89 0.41 -11.03
C CYS A 76 11.12 -0.45 -11.35
N THR A 77 11.35 -0.65 -12.64
CA THR A 77 12.55 -1.30 -13.20
C THR A 77 12.78 -0.79 -14.63
N ASP A 78 14.04 -0.73 -15.04
CA ASP A 78 14.43 -0.42 -16.41
C ASP A 78 14.69 -1.69 -17.25
N SER A 79 14.49 -2.88 -16.67
CA SER A 79 14.75 -4.18 -17.30
C SER A 79 13.45 -4.93 -17.65
N ILE A 80 13.12 -6.01 -16.97
CA ILE A 80 11.90 -6.79 -17.24
C ILE A 80 10.82 -6.44 -16.20
N MET A 81 9.68 -5.98 -16.66
CA MET A 81 8.48 -5.77 -15.84
C MET A 81 7.43 -6.80 -16.22
N LEU A 82 6.94 -7.58 -15.24
CA LEU A 82 5.90 -8.58 -15.43
C LEU A 82 4.55 -8.03 -15.00
N ASN A 83 3.64 -7.83 -15.95
CA ASN A 83 2.25 -7.55 -15.66
C ASN A 83 1.52 -8.85 -15.31
N MET A 84 1.00 -8.94 -14.09
CA MET A 84 0.35 -10.13 -13.56
C MET A 84 -1.17 -10.19 -13.84
N ASP A 85 -1.73 -9.25 -14.60
CA ASP A 85 -3.20 -9.12 -14.78
C ASP A 85 -3.86 -10.33 -15.44
N LYS A 86 -3.10 -11.11 -16.25
CA LYS A 86 -3.61 -12.34 -16.88
C LYS A 86 -3.66 -13.54 -15.94
N MET A 87 -2.95 -13.49 -14.80
CA MET A 87 -3.02 -14.50 -13.74
C MET A 87 -4.19 -14.15 -12.79
N ASN A 88 -5.44 -14.37 -13.23
CA ASN A 88 -6.63 -13.85 -12.55
C ASN A 88 -7.74 -14.89 -12.34
N ARG A 89 -7.40 -16.18 -12.33
CA ARG A 89 -8.36 -17.30 -12.17
C ARG A 89 -8.60 -17.65 -10.71
N ILE A 90 -9.77 -18.22 -10.42
CA ILE A 90 -10.02 -18.98 -9.19
C ILE A 90 -9.43 -20.38 -9.40
N LEU A 91 -8.65 -20.85 -8.46
CA LEU A 91 -7.99 -22.16 -8.52
C LEU A 91 -8.68 -23.21 -7.65
N ALA A 92 -9.13 -22.82 -6.46
CA ALA A 92 -9.84 -23.71 -5.54
C ALA A 92 -10.79 -22.91 -4.62
N HIS A 93 -11.80 -23.60 -4.13
CA HIS A 93 -12.76 -23.10 -3.15
C HIS A 93 -13.09 -24.22 -2.17
N ASP A 94 -12.86 -23.96 -0.88
CA ASP A 94 -13.29 -24.86 0.19
C ASP A 94 -14.36 -24.14 1.04
N PRO A 95 -15.64 -24.52 0.90
CA PRO A 95 -16.72 -23.92 1.66
C PRO A 95 -16.71 -24.32 3.15
N TYR A 96 -16.11 -25.47 3.52
CA TYR A 96 -16.03 -25.92 4.91
C TYR A 96 -14.94 -25.20 5.68
N ALA A 97 -13.74 -25.05 5.07
CA ALA A 97 -12.65 -24.27 5.63
C ALA A 97 -12.86 -22.76 5.43
N CYS A 98 -13.84 -22.36 4.63
CA CYS A 98 -14.12 -20.98 4.26
C CYS A 98 -12.90 -20.32 3.61
N THR A 99 -12.24 -20.99 2.67
CA THR A 99 -11.06 -20.50 1.97
C THR A 99 -11.27 -20.39 0.47
N LEU A 100 -10.60 -19.44 -0.15
CA LEU A 100 -10.56 -19.27 -1.60
C LEU A 100 -9.09 -19.18 -2.05
N THR A 101 -8.71 -20.01 -3.04
CA THR A 101 -7.40 -19.93 -3.70
C THR A 101 -7.56 -19.27 -5.05
N VAL A 102 -6.77 -18.23 -5.26
CA VAL A 102 -6.80 -17.43 -6.50
C VAL A 102 -5.38 -17.19 -7.02
N GLU A 103 -5.29 -16.86 -8.29
CA GLU A 103 -4.05 -16.38 -8.88
C GLU A 103 -3.73 -14.94 -8.44
N ALA A 104 -2.44 -14.59 -8.49
CA ALA A 104 -1.85 -13.38 -7.92
C ALA A 104 -2.39 -12.05 -8.48
N GLY A 105 -2.81 -12.05 -9.74
CA GLY A 105 -3.30 -10.88 -10.46
C GLY A 105 -4.78 -10.54 -10.22
N VAL A 106 -5.55 -11.39 -9.52
CA VAL A 106 -6.94 -11.11 -9.19
C VAL A 106 -7.04 -9.78 -8.46
N LEU A 107 -7.87 -8.85 -8.96
CA LEU A 107 -8.11 -7.56 -8.31
C LEU A 107 -9.06 -7.72 -7.11
N VAL A 108 -8.87 -6.91 -6.07
CA VAL A 108 -9.68 -7.00 -4.84
C VAL A 108 -11.18 -6.82 -5.14
N HIS A 109 -11.58 -5.95 -6.07
CA HIS A 109 -13.00 -5.83 -6.44
C HIS A 109 -13.53 -7.09 -7.17
N GLN A 110 -12.70 -7.77 -7.98
CA GLN A 110 -13.05 -9.05 -8.58
C GLN A 110 -13.16 -10.13 -7.50
N LEU A 111 -12.18 -10.16 -6.57
CA LEU A 111 -12.19 -11.07 -5.42
C LEU A 111 -13.47 -10.90 -4.59
N ASN A 112 -13.87 -9.66 -4.28
CA ASN A 112 -15.12 -9.38 -3.56
C ASN A 112 -16.33 -9.97 -4.29
N SER A 113 -16.43 -9.81 -5.62
CA SER A 113 -17.52 -10.37 -6.42
C SER A 113 -17.49 -11.91 -6.45
N MET A 114 -16.30 -12.51 -6.51
CA MET A 114 -16.11 -13.96 -6.45
C MET A 114 -16.54 -14.54 -5.10
N LEU A 115 -16.23 -13.83 -4.00
CA LEU A 115 -16.61 -14.19 -2.64
C LEU A 115 -18.12 -14.03 -2.41
N GLU A 116 -18.70 -12.90 -2.84
CA GLU A 116 -20.15 -12.65 -2.74
C GLU A 116 -20.98 -13.78 -3.37
N GLN A 117 -20.60 -14.22 -4.59
CA GLN A 117 -21.25 -15.32 -5.28
C GLN A 117 -21.20 -16.66 -4.52
N ARG A 118 -20.27 -16.77 -3.54
CA ARG A 118 -20.06 -17.97 -2.71
C ARG A 118 -20.55 -17.80 -1.28
N GLY A 119 -21.22 -16.69 -0.98
CA GLY A 119 -21.69 -16.39 0.37
C GLY A 119 -20.55 -16.13 1.36
N MET A 120 -19.41 -15.64 0.89
CA MET A 120 -18.21 -15.36 1.69
C MET A 120 -17.80 -13.89 1.62
N ALA A 121 -17.00 -13.46 2.58
CA ALA A 121 -16.42 -12.11 2.63
C ALA A 121 -15.03 -12.13 3.31
N LEU A 122 -14.25 -11.08 3.07
CA LEU A 122 -13.06 -10.79 3.86
C LEU A 122 -13.44 -10.03 5.13
N SER A 123 -12.82 -10.37 6.25
CA SER A 123 -13.10 -9.77 7.56
C SER A 123 -12.77 -8.28 7.64
N SER A 124 -11.76 -7.84 6.92
CA SER A 124 -11.36 -6.43 6.84
C SER A 124 -10.70 -6.14 5.50
N LEU A 125 -10.93 -4.96 4.94
CA LEU A 125 -10.44 -4.54 3.64
C LEU A 125 -9.83 -3.14 3.68
N GLY A 126 -8.82 -2.91 2.84
CA GLY A 126 -8.35 -1.58 2.49
C GLY A 126 -9.44 -0.76 1.78
N SER A 127 -9.23 0.54 1.70
CA SER A 127 -10.20 1.44 1.04
C SER A 127 -10.25 1.26 -0.48
N ILE A 128 -9.13 0.89 -1.10
CA ILE A 128 -8.97 0.78 -2.56
C ILE A 128 -9.13 -0.67 -2.98
N SER A 129 -10.01 -0.92 -3.95
CA SER A 129 -10.33 -2.26 -4.47
C SER A 129 -9.70 -2.57 -5.83
N ASP A 130 -9.04 -1.62 -6.46
CA ASP A 130 -8.35 -1.82 -7.76
C ASP A 130 -6.92 -2.37 -7.62
N GLN A 131 -6.53 -2.82 -6.43
CA GLN A 131 -5.26 -3.48 -6.18
C GLN A 131 -5.34 -4.96 -6.53
N SER A 132 -4.28 -5.54 -7.11
CA SER A 132 -4.14 -6.99 -7.20
C SER A 132 -3.91 -7.59 -5.82
N ILE A 133 -4.41 -8.81 -5.58
CA ILE A 133 -4.30 -9.45 -4.26
C ILE A 133 -2.83 -9.66 -3.84
N ALA A 134 -1.97 -10.12 -4.74
CA ALA A 134 -0.55 -10.30 -4.43
C ALA A 134 0.15 -8.97 -4.12
N GLY A 135 -0.19 -7.89 -4.85
CA GLY A 135 0.34 -6.56 -4.57
C GLY A 135 -0.13 -6.01 -3.23
N ALA A 136 -1.39 -6.25 -2.87
CA ALA A 136 -1.97 -5.81 -1.60
C ALA A 136 -1.30 -6.50 -0.40
N ILE A 137 -1.14 -7.84 -0.45
CA ILE A 137 -0.49 -8.58 0.63
C ILE A 137 1.01 -8.29 0.70
N ALA A 138 1.71 -8.22 -0.42
CA ALA A 138 3.16 -7.99 -0.45
C ALA A 138 3.59 -6.65 0.18
N THR A 139 2.66 -5.74 0.45
CA THR A 139 2.90 -4.44 1.10
C THR A 139 2.10 -4.26 2.40
N ALA A 140 1.51 -5.33 2.93
CA ALA A 140 0.69 -5.31 4.14
C ALA A 140 -0.45 -4.28 4.08
N THR A 141 -1.22 -4.27 2.98
CA THR A 141 -2.43 -3.44 2.87
C THR A 141 -3.40 -3.77 4.00
N HIS A 142 -4.01 -2.75 4.59
CA HIS A 142 -4.82 -2.91 5.80
C HIS A 142 -6.16 -2.17 5.71
N GLY A 143 -7.12 -2.66 6.48
CA GLY A 143 -8.38 -2.01 6.79
C GLY A 143 -8.32 -1.20 8.08
N THR A 144 -9.29 -1.40 8.96
CA THR A 144 -9.31 -0.84 10.31
C THR A 144 -10.11 -1.73 11.26
N GLY A 145 -9.68 -1.79 12.54
CA GLY A 145 -10.35 -2.47 13.64
C GLY A 145 -9.34 -3.12 14.59
N MET A 146 -9.50 -2.90 15.91
CA MET A 146 -8.58 -3.40 16.95
C MET A 146 -8.50 -4.94 17.01
N ALA A 147 -9.50 -5.63 16.46
CA ALA A 147 -9.55 -7.10 16.41
C ALA A 147 -9.07 -7.67 15.06
N PHE A 148 -8.80 -6.83 14.05
CA PHE A 148 -8.50 -7.26 12.69
C PHE A 148 -7.07 -6.87 12.28
N GLY A 149 -6.32 -7.84 11.73
CA GLY A 149 -5.00 -7.62 11.16
C GLY A 149 -5.05 -6.96 9.78
N ASP A 150 -3.86 -6.86 9.16
CA ASP A 150 -3.73 -6.51 7.75
C ASP A 150 -4.21 -7.65 6.83
N MET A 151 -4.36 -7.40 5.54
CA MET A 151 -4.79 -8.42 4.57
C MET A 151 -3.81 -9.59 4.48
N SER A 152 -2.53 -9.36 4.74
CA SER A 152 -1.49 -10.39 4.73
C SER A 152 -1.69 -11.43 5.84
N SER A 153 -2.28 -11.02 6.96
CA SER A 153 -2.59 -11.91 8.08
C SER A 153 -3.74 -12.89 7.79
N THR A 154 -4.55 -12.64 6.76
CA THR A 154 -5.63 -13.55 6.34
C THR A 154 -5.16 -14.66 5.39
N ILE A 155 -3.90 -14.64 4.98
CA ILE A 155 -3.34 -15.62 4.04
C ILE A 155 -2.96 -16.90 4.80
N THR A 156 -3.36 -18.03 4.25
CA THR A 156 -3.10 -19.35 4.80
C THR A 156 -2.09 -20.17 4.01
N HIS A 157 -1.95 -19.89 2.71
CA HIS A 157 -1.00 -20.56 1.83
C HIS A 157 -0.59 -19.66 0.67
N LEU A 158 0.67 -19.75 0.23
CA LEU A 158 1.23 -19.07 -0.92
C LEU A 158 1.99 -20.02 -1.82
N VAL A 159 1.98 -19.71 -3.12
CA VAL A 159 2.94 -20.24 -4.09
C VAL A 159 3.77 -19.09 -4.62
N ILE A 160 5.08 -19.25 -4.62
CA ILE A 160 6.03 -18.28 -5.18
C ILE A 160 7.00 -18.98 -6.14
N ILE A 161 7.43 -18.26 -7.17
CA ILE A 161 8.57 -18.64 -8.01
C ILE A 161 9.77 -17.81 -7.54
N ASP A 162 10.77 -18.48 -6.96
CA ASP A 162 11.99 -17.83 -6.47
C ASP A 162 12.94 -17.43 -7.60
N GLY A 163 14.03 -16.71 -7.26
CA GLY A 163 15.01 -16.19 -8.24
C GLY A 163 15.84 -17.26 -8.98
N THR A 164 15.69 -18.55 -8.59
CA THR A 164 16.27 -19.68 -9.30
C THR A 164 15.29 -20.31 -10.30
N GLY A 165 14.05 -19.86 -10.33
CA GLY A 165 12.96 -20.46 -11.11
C GLY A 165 12.38 -21.71 -10.45
N ARG A 166 12.60 -21.90 -9.14
CA ARG A 166 11.99 -22.98 -8.39
C ARG A 166 10.62 -22.53 -7.88
N ARG A 167 9.61 -23.37 -8.09
CA ARG A 167 8.28 -23.23 -7.51
C ARG A 167 8.33 -23.67 -6.05
N ARG A 168 7.96 -22.77 -5.13
CA ARG A 168 7.92 -23.04 -3.69
C ARG A 168 6.50 -22.80 -3.17
N GLU A 169 6.03 -23.75 -2.39
CA GLU A 169 4.78 -23.63 -1.62
C GLU A 169 5.13 -23.34 -0.16
N CYS A 170 4.40 -22.46 0.48
CA CYS A 170 4.60 -22.14 1.89
C CYS A 170 3.27 -21.88 2.62
N SER A 171 3.25 -22.27 3.88
CA SER A 171 2.13 -22.12 4.82
C SER A 171 2.67 -22.13 6.25
N ALA A 172 1.79 -22.00 7.25
CA ALA A 172 2.20 -22.11 8.65
C ALA A 172 2.88 -23.45 9.02
N THR A 173 2.68 -24.51 8.22
CA THR A 173 3.23 -25.86 8.45
C THR A 173 4.23 -26.31 7.38
N VAL A 174 4.32 -25.60 6.28
CA VAL A 174 5.25 -25.87 5.16
C VAL A 174 6.10 -24.64 4.93
N ASP A 175 7.40 -24.72 5.17
CA ASP A 175 8.35 -23.61 5.04
C ASP A 175 7.88 -22.33 5.77
N PRO A 176 7.67 -22.40 7.12
CA PRO A 176 7.00 -21.34 7.88
C PRO A 176 7.75 -20.00 7.86
N ASP A 177 9.08 -20.01 7.82
CA ASP A 177 9.87 -18.78 7.74
C ASP A 177 9.66 -18.07 6.39
N LEU A 178 9.68 -18.83 5.29
CA LEU A 178 9.34 -18.28 3.98
C LEU A 178 7.90 -17.77 3.96
N PHE A 179 6.97 -18.47 4.57
CA PHE A 179 5.57 -18.07 4.63
C PHE A 179 5.38 -16.75 5.37
N ASP A 180 5.96 -16.59 6.56
CA ASP A 180 5.87 -15.37 7.36
C ASP A 180 6.55 -14.18 6.68
N ALA A 181 7.63 -14.42 5.93
CA ALA A 181 8.31 -13.41 5.13
C ALA A 181 7.55 -13.06 3.84
N ALA A 182 7.05 -14.07 3.10
CA ALA A 182 6.44 -13.88 1.78
C ALA A 182 5.12 -13.11 1.82
N ARG A 183 4.37 -13.21 2.93
CA ARG A 183 3.13 -12.45 3.14
C ARG A 183 3.32 -10.92 3.14
N CYS A 184 4.56 -10.43 3.37
CA CYS A 184 4.93 -9.02 3.17
C CYS A 184 6.30 -8.94 2.48
N SER A 185 6.43 -9.56 1.31
CA SER A 185 7.70 -9.76 0.61
C SER A 185 8.24 -8.50 -0.07
N ILE A 186 7.43 -7.47 -0.27
CA ILE A 186 7.78 -6.29 -1.09
C ILE A 186 8.37 -6.66 -2.47
N GLY A 187 8.07 -7.88 -2.94
CA GLY A 187 8.59 -8.44 -4.19
C GLY A 187 10.09 -8.69 -4.20
N ALA A 188 10.71 -9.03 -3.04
CA ALA A 188 12.12 -9.30 -2.89
C ALA A 188 12.46 -10.80 -2.79
N LEU A 189 11.47 -11.66 -2.47
CA LEU A 189 11.67 -13.11 -2.27
C LEU A 189 11.30 -13.96 -3.48
N GLY A 190 10.59 -13.38 -4.45
CA GLY A 190 10.06 -14.11 -5.60
C GLY A 190 8.78 -13.50 -6.13
N ILE A 191 8.23 -14.17 -7.12
CA ILE A 191 6.96 -13.80 -7.76
C ILE A 191 5.86 -14.66 -7.15
N ILE A 192 4.94 -14.04 -6.42
CA ILE A 192 3.74 -14.72 -5.92
C ILE A 192 2.86 -15.05 -7.12
N THR A 193 2.45 -16.32 -7.24
CA THR A 193 1.59 -16.80 -8.32
C THR A 193 0.22 -17.24 -7.84
N GLN A 194 0.14 -17.80 -6.62
CA GLN A 194 -1.11 -18.25 -6.02
C GLN A 194 -1.23 -17.80 -4.57
N VAL A 195 -2.45 -17.48 -4.15
CA VAL A 195 -2.79 -17.00 -2.81
C VAL A 195 -4.03 -17.73 -2.32
N THR A 196 -3.92 -18.41 -1.17
CA THR A 196 -5.09 -18.96 -0.46
C THR A 196 -5.45 -18.04 0.71
N ILE A 197 -6.69 -17.59 0.72
CA ILE A 197 -7.18 -16.56 1.62
C ILE A 197 -8.21 -17.16 2.56
N GLN A 198 -8.04 -16.94 3.88
CA GLN A 198 -9.07 -17.22 4.87
C GLN A 198 -10.17 -16.18 4.75
N CYS A 199 -11.36 -16.64 4.55
CA CYS A 199 -12.58 -15.85 4.48
C CYS A 199 -13.50 -16.19 5.66
N GLU A 200 -14.63 -15.52 5.72
CA GLU A 200 -15.73 -15.81 6.64
C GLU A 200 -17.07 -15.76 5.87
N PRO A 201 -18.18 -16.24 6.44
CA PRO A 201 -19.50 -16.09 5.83
C PRO A 201 -19.81 -14.62 5.53
N ALA A 202 -20.46 -14.36 4.40
CA ALA A 202 -20.84 -13.01 3.98
C ALA A 202 -21.65 -12.28 5.06
N PHE A 203 -21.33 -11.03 5.30
CA PHE A 203 -21.96 -10.20 6.32
C PHE A 203 -22.18 -8.77 5.82
N LYS A 204 -23.14 -8.10 6.45
CA LYS A 204 -23.39 -6.67 6.26
C LYS A 204 -22.79 -5.87 7.39
N LEU A 205 -22.46 -4.62 7.11
CA LEU A 205 -22.01 -3.64 8.08
C LEU A 205 -23.00 -2.48 8.18
N HIS A 206 -23.33 -2.12 9.42
CA HIS A 206 -23.96 -0.85 9.75
C HIS A 206 -22.88 0.15 10.09
N ALA A 207 -22.66 1.09 9.19
CA ALA A 207 -21.67 2.16 9.34
C ALA A 207 -22.33 3.46 9.79
N VAL A 208 -21.77 4.06 10.83
CA VAL A 208 -22.20 5.35 11.39
C VAL A 208 -21.02 6.29 11.44
N GLN A 209 -21.16 7.46 10.83
CA GLN A 209 -20.19 8.56 10.92
C GLN A 209 -20.78 9.69 11.74
N THR A 210 -20.03 10.19 12.72
CA THR A 210 -20.43 11.31 13.59
C THR A 210 -19.34 12.37 13.64
N PRO A 211 -19.69 13.66 13.72
CA PRO A 211 -18.74 14.71 14.08
C PRO A 211 -18.29 14.57 15.53
N ASP A 212 -17.06 15.02 15.80
CA ASP A 212 -16.45 15.08 17.13
C ASP A 212 -15.37 16.17 17.16
N THR A 213 -14.73 16.38 18.31
CA THR A 213 -13.58 17.26 18.45
C THR A 213 -12.29 16.47 18.60
N LEU A 214 -11.17 17.06 18.13
CA LEU A 214 -9.87 16.40 18.19
C LEU A 214 -9.44 16.14 19.63
N ASP A 215 -9.61 17.13 20.52
CA ASP A 215 -9.23 16.99 21.92
C ASP A 215 -10.05 15.89 22.61
N HIS A 216 -11.34 15.78 22.34
CA HIS A 216 -12.16 14.68 22.87
C HIS A 216 -11.65 13.32 22.36
N VAL A 217 -11.48 13.17 21.05
CA VAL A 217 -10.99 11.90 20.44
C VAL A 217 -9.62 11.50 20.98
N LEU A 218 -8.68 12.44 21.12
CA LEU A 218 -7.33 12.13 21.60
C LEU A 218 -7.27 11.84 23.11
N ASN A 219 -8.15 12.46 23.91
CA ASN A 219 -8.23 12.21 25.34
C ASN A 219 -8.97 10.90 25.69
N THR A 220 -9.88 10.46 24.81
CA THR A 220 -10.65 9.21 24.93
C THR A 220 -10.28 8.20 23.86
N LEU A 221 -9.02 8.20 23.38
CA LEU A 221 -8.61 7.40 22.22
C LEU A 221 -8.90 5.91 22.39
N SER A 222 -8.70 5.37 23.60
CA SER A 222 -9.01 3.97 23.91
C SER A 222 -10.51 3.68 23.74
N GLU A 223 -11.36 4.52 24.29
CA GLU A 223 -12.83 4.37 24.17
C GLU A 223 -13.25 4.45 22.71
N VAL A 224 -12.69 5.40 21.95
CA VAL A 224 -12.96 5.56 20.52
C VAL A 224 -12.51 4.33 19.75
N ALA A 225 -11.29 3.82 19.95
CA ALA A 225 -10.72 2.71 19.21
C ALA A 225 -11.51 1.40 19.38
N PHE A 226 -12.08 1.18 20.58
CA PHE A 226 -12.88 -0.01 20.92
C PHE A 226 -14.39 0.21 20.82
N SER A 227 -14.87 1.36 20.33
CA SER A 227 -16.29 1.70 20.27
C SER A 227 -17.09 0.92 19.22
N ALA A 228 -16.44 0.22 18.30
CA ALA A 228 -17.04 -0.64 17.29
C ALA A 228 -16.03 -1.67 16.76
N GLU A 229 -16.48 -2.66 16.00
CA GLU A 229 -15.60 -3.63 15.34
C GLU A 229 -14.59 -2.95 14.41
N HIS A 230 -15.03 -1.95 13.66
CA HIS A 230 -14.20 -1.19 12.74
C HIS A 230 -14.33 0.29 13.05
N VAL A 231 -13.20 0.95 13.38
CA VAL A 231 -13.16 2.37 13.74
C VAL A 231 -12.05 3.05 12.96
N ARG A 232 -12.36 4.21 12.41
CA ARG A 232 -11.39 5.14 11.85
C ARG A 232 -11.86 6.57 12.09
N PHE A 233 -10.92 7.51 12.07
CA PHE A 233 -11.32 8.91 12.13
C PHE A 233 -10.48 9.77 11.19
N TRP A 234 -11.01 10.94 10.85
CA TRP A 234 -10.38 11.95 10.00
C TRP A 234 -10.36 13.28 10.75
N TRP A 235 -9.18 13.79 11.01
CA TRP A 235 -8.99 15.13 11.51
C TRP A 235 -8.81 16.11 10.35
N PHE A 236 -9.42 17.29 10.43
CA PHE A 236 -9.35 18.37 9.47
C PHE A 236 -8.40 19.45 10.01
N PRO A 237 -7.14 19.55 9.54
CA PRO A 237 -6.15 20.52 10.02
C PRO A 237 -6.68 21.95 9.98
N TYR A 238 -6.17 22.80 10.88
CA TYR A 238 -6.62 24.18 11.20
C TYR A 238 -7.99 24.26 11.87
N THR A 239 -8.56 23.15 12.20
CA THR A 239 -9.81 23.07 12.97
C THR A 239 -9.65 22.04 14.07
N ASP A 240 -10.55 22.08 15.05
CA ASP A 240 -10.68 21.00 16.04
C ASP A 240 -11.66 19.89 15.60
N ASN A 241 -12.05 19.90 14.34
CA ASN A 241 -13.08 19.02 13.82
C ASN A 241 -12.53 17.64 13.43
N VAL A 242 -13.21 16.61 13.87
CA VAL A 242 -12.96 15.20 13.56
C VAL A 242 -14.25 14.55 13.07
N ALA A 243 -14.16 13.73 12.06
CA ALA A 243 -15.21 12.79 11.68
C ALA A 243 -14.83 11.39 12.16
N VAL A 244 -15.58 10.82 13.08
CA VAL A 244 -15.38 9.44 13.58
C VAL A 244 -16.35 8.51 12.86
N TRP A 245 -15.81 7.50 12.20
CA TRP A 245 -16.56 6.46 11.51
C TRP A 245 -16.44 5.14 12.27
N ARG A 246 -17.58 4.51 12.52
CA ARG A 246 -17.73 3.25 13.23
C ARG A 246 -18.56 2.29 12.40
N ALA A 247 -18.19 1.02 12.36
CA ALA A 247 -19.01 0.01 11.71
C ALA A 247 -19.02 -1.29 12.52
N ASN A 248 -20.20 -1.87 12.62
CA ASN A 248 -20.45 -3.18 13.25
C ASN A 248 -21.24 -4.08 12.32
N ARG A 249 -21.08 -5.38 12.47
CA ARG A 249 -21.90 -6.37 11.78
C ARG A 249 -23.38 -6.20 12.12
N THR A 250 -24.25 -6.46 11.14
CA THR A 250 -25.70 -6.33 11.31
C THR A 250 -26.47 -7.29 10.44
N THR A 251 -27.66 -7.67 10.91
CA THR A 251 -28.66 -8.42 10.14
C THR A 251 -29.74 -7.51 9.53
N GLN A 252 -29.71 -6.21 9.82
CA GLN A 252 -30.69 -5.25 9.34
C GLN A 252 -30.75 -5.16 7.81
N PRO A 253 -31.89 -4.71 7.24
CA PRO A 253 -32.00 -4.46 5.81
C PRO A 253 -30.99 -3.44 5.31
N ILE A 254 -30.62 -3.53 4.02
CA ILE A 254 -29.74 -2.57 3.36
C ILE A 254 -30.34 -1.16 3.46
N LEU A 255 -29.54 -0.22 3.93
CA LEU A 255 -29.79 1.21 3.96
C LEU A 255 -28.69 1.90 3.14
N PRO A 256 -28.87 2.04 1.82
CA PRO A 256 -27.79 2.57 0.99
C PRO A 256 -27.53 4.05 1.32
N ARG A 257 -26.25 4.43 1.30
CA ARG A 257 -25.87 5.84 1.40
C ARG A 257 -26.44 6.60 0.20
N ALA A 258 -27.18 7.66 0.44
CA ALA A 258 -27.70 8.51 -0.62
C ALA A 258 -26.55 9.08 -1.47
N LYS A 259 -26.38 8.56 -2.69
CA LYS A 259 -25.40 9.07 -3.67
C LYS A 259 -26.09 10.06 -4.57
N SER A 260 -25.53 11.25 -4.74
CA SER A 260 -25.97 12.22 -5.72
C SER A 260 -24.82 12.47 -6.71
N LEU A 261 -24.95 11.95 -7.93
CA LEU A 261 -23.96 12.13 -9.01
C LEU A 261 -23.64 13.61 -9.26
N TRP A 262 -24.68 14.48 -9.23
CA TRP A 262 -24.52 15.92 -9.41
C TRP A 262 -23.81 16.58 -8.23
N ARG A 263 -24.25 16.30 -7.01
CA ARG A 263 -23.72 16.94 -5.82
C ARG A 263 -22.35 16.38 -5.45
N ASP A 264 -22.11 15.08 -5.62
CA ASP A 264 -20.89 14.42 -5.18
C ASP A 264 -19.78 14.45 -6.25
N ARG A 265 -20.10 14.28 -7.55
CA ARG A 265 -19.13 14.30 -8.64
C ARG A 265 -18.91 15.70 -9.24
N LEU A 266 -19.96 16.39 -9.68
CA LEU A 266 -19.76 17.66 -10.37
C LEU A 266 -19.48 18.81 -9.39
N LEU A 267 -20.36 19.07 -8.44
CA LEU A 267 -20.17 20.17 -7.50
C LEU A 267 -19.09 19.84 -6.46
N GLY A 268 -19.14 18.65 -5.87
CA GLY A 268 -18.19 18.27 -4.84
C GLY A 268 -16.75 18.11 -5.36
N TYR A 269 -16.56 17.33 -6.43
CA TYR A 269 -15.23 17.05 -6.96
C TYR A 269 -14.59 18.27 -7.63
N HIS A 270 -15.23 18.82 -8.66
CA HIS A 270 -14.63 19.92 -9.42
C HIS A 270 -14.53 21.22 -8.64
N TYR A 271 -15.50 21.52 -7.78
CA TYR A 271 -15.44 22.69 -6.90
C TYR A 271 -14.21 22.66 -6.00
N TYR A 272 -13.97 21.53 -5.30
CA TYR A 272 -12.78 21.41 -4.46
C TYR A 272 -11.48 21.35 -5.25
N GLN A 273 -11.47 20.74 -6.44
CA GLN A 273 -10.31 20.79 -7.32
C GLN A 273 -9.94 22.24 -7.68
N LEU A 274 -10.91 23.07 -8.02
CA LEU A 274 -10.70 24.49 -8.35
C LEU A 274 -10.23 25.28 -7.11
N ARG A 275 -10.85 25.07 -5.95
CA ARG A 275 -10.44 25.71 -4.70
C ARG A 275 -9.00 25.35 -4.33
N LEU A 276 -8.64 24.07 -4.38
CA LEU A 276 -7.29 23.56 -4.15
C LEU A 276 -6.29 24.01 -5.24
N LEU A 277 -6.73 24.18 -6.47
CA LEU A 277 -5.89 24.76 -7.53
C LEU A 277 -5.57 26.23 -7.25
N LYS A 278 -6.59 27.02 -6.87
CA LYS A 278 -6.42 28.43 -6.49
C LYS A 278 -5.49 28.57 -5.28
N SER A 279 -5.63 27.72 -4.26
CA SER A 279 -4.81 27.78 -3.05
C SER A 279 -3.31 27.55 -3.29
N ARG A 280 -2.90 27.11 -4.47
CA ARG A 280 -1.47 27.10 -4.85
C ARG A 280 -0.88 28.52 -4.99
N LEU A 281 -1.72 29.51 -5.32
CA LEU A 281 -1.37 30.92 -5.40
C LEU A 281 -1.71 31.68 -4.11
N THR A 282 -2.73 31.22 -3.40
CA THR A 282 -3.22 31.78 -2.13
C THR A 282 -3.25 30.68 -1.06
N PRO A 283 -2.10 30.22 -0.53
CA PRO A 283 -2.06 29.11 0.45
C PRO A 283 -2.88 29.38 1.72
N ASP A 284 -3.04 30.62 2.10
CA ASP A 284 -3.82 31.03 3.27
C ASP A 284 -5.33 30.78 3.13
N ASP A 285 -5.82 30.41 1.94
CA ASP A 285 -7.19 29.92 1.74
C ASP A 285 -7.38 28.49 2.28
N LEU A 286 -6.31 27.70 2.51
CA LEU A 286 -6.41 26.29 2.88
C LEU A 286 -7.13 26.03 4.21
N PRO A 287 -6.93 26.81 5.31
CA PRO A 287 -7.70 26.64 6.53
C PRO A 287 -9.22 26.75 6.27
N SER A 288 -9.66 27.72 5.46
CA SER A 288 -11.07 27.89 5.13
C SER A 288 -11.61 26.73 4.27
N ILE A 289 -10.79 26.19 3.37
CA ILE A 289 -11.16 25.02 2.54
C ILE A 289 -11.35 23.78 3.40
N ASN A 290 -10.43 23.54 4.35
CA ASN A 290 -10.53 22.41 5.27
C ASN A 290 -11.79 22.51 6.15
N GLN A 291 -12.09 23.70 6.69
CA GLN A 291 -13.30 23.96 7.47
C GLN A 291 -14.57 23.76 6.64
N GLU A 292 -14.60 24.25 5.39
CA GLU A 292 -15.74 24.11 4.49
C GLU A 292 -15.98 22.64 4.13
N GLN A 293 -14.91 21.87 3.88
CA GLN A 293 -15.00 20.45 3.57
C GLN A 293 -15.64 19.68 4.74
N PHE A 294 -15.23 19.97 5.97
CA PHE A 294 -15.84 19.35 7.14
C PHE A 294 -17.31 19.75 7.25
N SER A 295 -17.61 21.05 7.28
CA SER A 295 -18.96 21.58 7.52
C SER A 295 -19.98 21.09 6.49
N SER A 296 -19.57 20.97 5.22
CA SER A 296 -20.48 20.56 4.13
C SER A 296 -20.77 19.06 4.09
N ARG A 297 -19.84 18.21 4.56
CA ARG A 297 -19.91 16.76 4.34
C ARG A 297 -19.85 15.92 5.61
N PHE A 298 -19.19 16.40 6.66
CA PHE A 298 -18.85 15.59 7.82
C PHE A 298 -19.50 16.08 9.11
N ASN A 299 -20.03 17.31 9.14
CA ASN A 299 -20.65 17.93 10.33
C ASN A 299 -22.11 17.46 10.54
N ARG A 300 -22.34 16.15 10.39
CA ARG A 300 -23.64 15.51 10.67
C ARG A 300 -23.48 14.03 10.85
N ARG A 301 -24.42 13.40 11.54
CA ARG A 301 -24.55 11.94 11.59
C ARG A 301 -24.94 11.42 10.21
N ILE A 302 -24.19 10.43 9.71
CA ILE A 302 -24.46 9.74 8.44
C ILE A 302 -24.46 8.25 8.75
N GLU A 303 -25.49 7.54 8.30
CA GLU A 303 -25.60 6.10 8.46
C GLU A 303 -25.76 5.42 7.10
N SER A 304 -25.29 4.19 7.03
CA SER A 304 -25.49 3.29 5.89
C SER A 304 -25.39 1.84 6.33
N ILE A 305 -26.12 0.96 5.66
CA ILE A 305 -26.03 -0.50 5.82
C ILE A 305 -25.89 -1.07 4.42
N ASP A 306 -24.81 -1.83 4.20
CA ASP A 306 -24.58 -2.51 2.93
C ASP A 306 -23.71 -3.76 3.17
N ASP A 307 -23.45 -4.53 2.13
CA ASP A 307 -22.50 -5.62 2.16
C ASP A 307 -21.13 -5.12 2.61
N SER A 308 -20.42 -5.90 3.38
CA SER A 308 -19.19 -5.47 4.06
C SER A 308 -18.18 -4.79 3.13
N TYR A 309 -17.91 -5.37 1.96
CA TYR A 309 -16.94 -4.81 1.02
C TYR A 309 -17.38 -3.45 0.45
N LYS A 310 -18.69 -3.21 0.26
CA LYS A 310 -19.23 -1.91 -0.19
C LYS A 310 -19.09 -0.82 0.87
N VAL A 311 -19.03 -1.22 2.16
CA VAL A 311 -18.84 -0.31 3.29
C VAL A 311 -17.35 -0.01 3.50
N PHE A 312 -16.46 -0.98 3.28
CA PHE A 312 -15.01 -0.79 3.41
C PHE A 312 -14.42 0.01 2.26
N ASN A 313 -14.78 -0.33 1.03
CA ASN A 313 -14.22 0.26 -0.17
C ASN A 313 -14.87 1.63 -0.47
N PHE A 314 -14.07 2.58 -0.89
CA PHE A 314 -14.55 3.86 -1.41
C PHE A 314 -13.57 4.40 -2.45
N ASP A 315 -14.12 5.07 -3.46
CA ASP A 315 -13.31 5.65 -4.53
C ASP A 315 -12.52 6.87 -4.02
N CYS A 316 -11.22 6.84 -4.22
CA CYS A 316 -10.35 7.98 -4.02
C CYS A 316 -10.21 8.74 -5.34
N LEU A 317 -11.10 9.70 -5.59
CA LEU A 317 -11.20 10.39 -6.89
C LEU A 317 -10.08 11.40 -7.15
N PHE A 318 -9.37 11.84 -6.10
CA PHE A 318 -8.40 12.92 -6.20
C PHE A 318 -6.97 12.41 -6.35
N PRO A 319 -6.23 12.80 -7.42
CA PRO A 319 -4.78 12.62 -7.46
C PRO A 319 -4.13 13.30 -6.25
N HIS A 320 -3.26 12.58 -5.53
CA HIS A 320 -2.64 13.11 -4.32
C HIS A 320 -1.26 12.51 -4.07
N HIS A 321 -0.47 13.22 -3.28
CA HIS A 321 0.63 12.64 -2.53
C HIS A 321 0.09 12.10 -1.21
N VAL A 322 0.52 10.93 -0.80
CA VAL A 322 0.15 10.31 0.47
C VAL A 322 1.40 9.75 1.15
N ASN A 323 1.51 9.97 2.44
CA ASN A 323 2.45 9.26 3.30
C ASN A 323 1.67 8.63 4.45
N GLU A 324 2.05 7.44 4.86
CA GLU A 324 1.32 6.66 5.87
C GLU A 324 2.31 5.79 6.64
N TRP A 325 2.26 5.90 7.95
CA TRP A 325 3.07 5.10 8.86
C TRP A 325 2.21 4.54 9.98
N ALA A 326 2.64 3.44 10.55
CA ALA A 326 2.05 2.80 11.72
C ALA A 326 2.89 3.13 12.95
N VAL A 327 2.24 3.49 14.05
CA VAL A 327 2.86 3.61 15.38
C VAL A 327 2.15 2.69 16.35
N PRO A 328 2.76 2.25 17.48
CA PRO A 328 2.01 1.62 18.56
C PRO A 328 0.76 2.45 18.85
N TRP A 329 -0.40 1.82 18.90
CA TRP A 329 -1.68 2.57 18.91
C TRP A 329 -1.78 3.55 20.09
N GLU A 330 -1.14 3.24 21.23
CA GLU A 330 -1.09 4.10 22.42
C GLU A 330 -0.33 5.41 22.17
N LYS A 331 0.56 5.43 21.18
CA LYS A 331 1.33 6.61 20.78
C LYS A 331 0.61 7.52 19.78
N ALA A 332 -0.52 7.07 19.23
CA ALA A 332 -1.21 7.81 18.17
C ALA A 332 -1.67 9.19 18.62
N ALA A 333 -2.17 9.34 19.85
CA ALA A 333 -2.58 10.64 20.37
C ALA A 333 -1.42 11.62 20.43
N GLU A 334 -0.24 11.17 20.89
CA GLU A 334 0.96 12.01 20.97
C GLU A 334 1.45 12.45 19.58
N VAL A 335 1.49 11.51 18.62
CA VAL A 335 1.82 11.84 17.22
C VAL A 335 0.92 12.95 16.68
N ILE A 336 -0.39 12.81 16.85
CA ILE A 336 -1.35 13.78 16.31
C ILE A 336 -1.23 15.12 17.02
N ARG A 337 -0.98 15.15 18.35
CA ARG A 337 -0.72 16.40 19.08
C ARG A 337 0.54 17.10 18.59
N GLN A 338 1.64 16.39 18.38
CA GLN A 338 2.88 16.95 17.84
C GLN A 338 2.66 17.49 16.42
N LEU A 339 1.94 16.75 15.59
CA LEU A 339 1.61 17.17 14.23
C LEU A 339 0.74 18.44 14.23
N ARG A 340 -0.29 18.51 15.10
CA ARG A 340 -1.12 19.71 15.30
C ARG A 340 -0.26 20.92 15.73
N ALA A 341 0.61 20.73 16.72
CA ALA A 341 1.48 21.79 17.20
C ALA A 341 2.37 22.36 16.09
N TRP A 342 2.95 21.47 15.26
CA TRP A 342 3.76 21.90 14.12
C TRP A 342 2.92 22.63 13.06
N ILE A 343 1.71 22.15 12.73
CA ILE A 343 0.82 22.80 11.74
C ILE A 343 0.44 24.21 12.21
N VAL A 344 0.10 24.37 13.48
CA VAL A 344 -0.21 25.68 14.08
C VAL A 344 1.01 26.61 14.03
N ALA A 345 2.20 26.10 14.35
CA ALA A 345 3.42 26.90 14.25
C ALA A 345 3.78 27.31 12.82
N GLU A 346 3.48 26.47 11.82
CA GLU A 346 3.66 26.82 10.41
C GLU A 346 2.63 27.85 9.92
N GLU A 347 1.41 27.80 10.45
CA GLU A 347 0.35 28.78 10.12
C GLU A 347 0.73 30.21 10.49
N GLN A 348 1.49 30.39 11.56
CA GLN A 348 1.96 31.72 12.01
C GLN A 348 3.10 32.29 11.17
N LYS A 349 3.70 31.51 10.27
CA LYS A 349 4.81 31.95 9.41
C LYS A 349 4.30 32.49 8.09
N PRO A 350 4.83 33.61 7.57
CA PRO A 350 4.44 34.16 6.27
C PRO A 350 4.66 33.18 5.10
N ASP A 351 5.75 32.38 5.17
CA ASP A 351 6.12 31.37 4.18
C ASP A 351 5.90 29.94 4.69
N GLY A 352 5.08 29.77 5.72
CA GLY A 352 4.81 28.48 6.35
C GLY A 352 4.04 27.54 5.41
N VAL A 353 4.28 26.24 5.57
CA VAL A 353 3.55 25.24 4.80
C VAL A 353 2.09 25.20 5.24
N ARG A 354 1.18 25.22 4.29
CA ARG A 354 -0.24 24.96 4.50
C ARG A 354 -0.56 23.54 4.04
N VAL A 355 -1.23 22.77 4.91
CA VAL A 355 -1.51 21.35 4.67
C VAL A 355 -2.96 21.11 4.28
N HIS A 356 -3.17 20.04 3.49
CA HIS A 356 -4.51 19.61 3.11
C HIS A 356 -5.12 18.69 4.17
N PHE A 357 -6.37 18.33 3.97
CA PHE A 357 -7.18 17.40 4.76
C PHE A 357 -7.32 16.05 4.03
N PRO A 358 -7.71 14.98 4.74
CA PRO A 358 -7.67 14.83 6.18
C PRO A 358 -6.31 14.30 6.66
N VAL A 359 -6.05 14.35 7.96
CA VAL A 359 -5.17 13.40 8.64
C VAL A 359 -6.05 12.23 9.06
N GLN A 360 -5.74 11.03 8.57
CA GLN A 360 -6.54 9.84 8.81
C GLN A 360 -5.87 8.92 9.83
N ALA A 361 -6.65 8.36 10.75
CA ALA A 361 -6.20 7.33 11.69
C ALA A 361 -7.02 6.04 11.54
N ARG A 362 -6.33 4.89 11.53
CA ARG A 362 -6.89 3.54 11.45
C ARG A 362 -6.16 2.61 12.41
N PHE A 363 -6.89 1.71 13.05
CA PHE A 363 -6.34 0.76 14.00
C PHE A 363 -6.23 -0.62 13.38
N VAL A 364 -5.13 -1.33 13.63
CA VAL A 364 -4.89 -2.66 13.06
C VAL A 364 -4.20 -3.53 14.11
N LYS A 365 -4.75 -4.73 14.31
CA LYS A 365 -4.22 -5.73 15.24
C LYS A 365 -2.83 -6.19 14.82
N GLU A 366 -2.04 -6.60 15.80
CA GLU A 366 -0.74 -7.26 15.61
C GLU A 366 -0.82 -8.51 14.73
N SER A 367 0.27 -8.81 14.05
CA SER A 367 0.45 -10.01 13.24
C SER A 367 1.84 -10.62 13.43
N ASN A 368 2.06 -11.82 12.88
CA ASN A 368 3.37 -12.49 12.83
C ASN A 368 4.07 -12.35 11.46
N VAL A 369 3.55 -11.49 10.57
CA VAL A 369 4.11 -11.25 9.23
C VAL A 369 5.38 -10.41 9.36
N TRP A 370 6.54 -10.93 8.96
CA TRP A 370 7.86 -10.39 9.32
C TRP A 370 8.09 -8.91 9.05
N LEU A 371 7.76 -8.44 7.86
CA LEU A 371 7.91 -7.01 7.51
C LEU A 371 6.61 -6.21 7.59
N SER A 372 5.52 -6.80 8.08
CA SER A 372 4.33 -6.00 8.33
C SER A 372 4.61 -4.93 9.39
N PRO A 373 4.16 -3.70 9.20
CA PRO A 373 4.20 -2.68 10.25
C PRO A 373 3.51 -3.11 11.55
N THR A 374 2.61 -4.12 11.47
CA THR A 374 1.90 -4.69 12.63
C THR A 374 2.67 -5.84 13.32
N TYR A 375 3.87 -6.19 12.86
CA TYR A 375 4.63 -7.30 13.44
C TYR A 375 4.85 -7.11 14.94
N GLY A 376 4.26 -8.00 15.76
CA GLY A 376 4.41 -8.05 17.21
C GLY A 376 3.82 -6.87 17.98
N GLN A 377 2.99 -6.02 17.35
CA GLN A 377 2.34 -4.88 18.01
C GLN A 377 1.07 -4.46 17.30
N THR A 378 0.02 -4.16 18.06
CA THR A 378 -1.17 -3.47 17.55
C THR A 378 -0.84 -2.02 17.28
N VAL A 379 -1.28 -1.50 16.14
CA VAL A 379 -0.85 -0.18 15.66
C VAL A 379 -2.02 0.74 15.32
N CYS A 380 -1.73 2.04 15.30
CA CYS A 380 -2.53 3.04 14.61
C CYS A 380 -1.75 3.51 13.37
N TYR A 381 -2.31 3.27 12.19
CA TYR A 381 -1.83 3.91 10.96
C TYR A 381 -2.33 5.35 10.92
N ILE A 382 -1.41 6.27 10.71
CA ILE A 382 -1.72 7.69 10.53
C ILE A 382 -1.31 8.06 9.10
N ALA A 383 -2.26 8.53 8.31
CA ALA A 383 -2.02 8.93 6.93
C ALA A 383 -2.18 10.43 6.76
N VAL A 384 -1.25 11.05 6.04
CA VAL A 384 -1.25 12.46 5.67
C VAL A 384 -1.32 12.60 4.16
N ILE A 385 -2.12 13.54 3.68
CA ILE A 385 -2.47 13.68 2.27
C ILE A 385 -2.21 15.12 1.80
N MET A 386 -1.65 15.25 0.60
CA MET A 386 -1.57 16.53 -0.12
C MET A 386 -2.13 16.33 -1.53
N TYR A 387 -3.32 16.85 -1.80
CA TYR A 387 -3.99 16.73 -3.10
C TYR A 387 -3.19 17.42 -4.20
N ARG A 388 -3.23 16.83 -5.39
CA ARG A 388 -2.64 17.35 -6.61
C ARG A 388 -3.76 17.82 -7.55
N PRO A 389 -4.31 19.00 -7.34
CA PRO A 389 -5.45 19.49 -8.12
C PRO A 389 -5.09 19.50 -9.61
N TYR A 390 -5.90 18.82 -10.42
CA TYR A 390 -5.67 18.59 -11.85
C TYR A 390 -4.23 18.13 -12.16
N HIS A 391 -3.68 17.21 -11.37
CA HIS A 391 -2.31 16.68 -11.45
C HIS A 391 -1.19 17.72 -11.28
N ARG A 392 -1.49 18.94 -10.80
CA ARG A 392 -0.48 19.97 -10.56
C ARG A 392 0.29 19.72 -9.28
N ALA A 393 1.59 20.00 -9.30
CA ALA A 393 2.45 19.86 -8.14
C ALA A 393 2.03 20.79 -6.99
N VAL A 394 2.17 20.30 -5.76
CA VAL A 394 1.97 21.06 -4.51
C VAL A 394 3.19 20.88 -3.61
N PRO A 395 3.51 21.85 -2.75
CA PRO A 395 4.64 21.75 -1.84
C PRO A 395 4.30 20.79 -0.68
N TYR A 396 4.90 19.59 -0.67
CA TYR A 396 4.66 18.57 0.36
C TYR A 396 5.91 18.13 1.11
N LYS A 397 7.11 18.38 0.56
CA LYS A 397 8.36 17.77 1.05
C LYS A 397 8.72 18.14 2.49
N LYS A 398 8.47 19.40 2.92
CA LYS A 398 8.72 19.86 4.29
C LYS A 398 7.75 19.17 5.26
N TYR A 399 6.47 19.07 4.88
CA TYR A 399 5.44 18.36 5.66
C TYR A 399 5.82 16.88 5.86
N TRP A 400 6.20 16.19 4.78
CA TRP A 400 6.64 14.79 4.84
C TRP A 400 7.82 14.59 5.76
N ARG A 401 8.84 15.46 5.70
CA ARG A 401 10.02 15.37 6.56
C ARG A 401 9.62 15.42 8.03
N VAL A 402 8.88 16.44 8.43
CA VAL A 402 8.47 16.62 9.83
C VAL A 402 7.54 15.49 10.29
N TYR A 403 6.59 15.10 9.45
CA TYR A 403 5.73 13.96 9.73
C TYR A 403 6.54 12.67 9.96
N GLU A 404 7.48 12.35 9.08
CA GLU A 404 8.33 11.16 9.23
C GLU A 404 9.23 11.23 10.46
N ASP A 405 9.73 12.42 10.80
CA ASP A 405 10.54 12.63 12.02
C ASP A 405 9.72 12.41 13.29
N ILE A 406 8.47 12.91 13.33
CA ILE A 406 7.53 12.63 14.43
C ILE A 406 7.27 11.12 14.53
N MET A 407 6.98 10.46 13.41
CA MET A 407 6.71 9.02 13.40
C MET A 407 7.92 8.21 13.90
N ARG A 408 9.15 8.55 13.48
CA ARG A 408 10.38 7.88 13.95
C ARG A 408 10.57 8.00 15.46
N THR A 409 10.32 9.17 16.04
CA THR A 409 10.49 9.38 17.50
C THR A 409 9.47 8.57 18.32
N GLN A 410 8.36 8.15 17.72
CA GLN A 410 7.32 7.37 18.37
C GLN A 410 7.39 5.86 18.00
N GLY A 411 8.52 5.39 17.44
CA GLY A 411 8.70 3.99 17.06
C GLY A 411 7.91 3.57 15.83
N GLY A 412 7.62 4.52 14.94
CA GLY A 412 6.82 4.30 13.74
C GLY A 412 7.50 3.44 12.69
N ARG A 413 6.70 2.69 11.94
CA ARG A 413 7.08 1.87 10.79
C ARG A 413 6.33 2.36 9.55
N PRO A 414 7.01 2.60 8.42
CA PRO A 414 6.36 3.06 7.20
C PRO A 414 5.50 1.98 6.56
N HIS A 415 4.41 2.37 5.91
CA HIS A 415 3.67 1.47 5.03
C HIS A 415 4.45 1.26 3.73
N TRP A 416 4.80 0.02 3.42
CA TRP A 416 5.70 -0.33 2.31
C TRP A 416 5.25 0.15 0.92
N ALA A 417 3.95 0.27 0.68
CA ALA A 417 3.46 0.82 -0.59
C ALA A 417 3.75 2.32 -0.76
N LYS A 418 4.02 3.06 0.31
CA LYS A 418 4.25 4.51 0.29
C LYS A 418 5.73 4.84 0.15
N ALA A 419 6.03 5.98 -0.47
CA ALA A 419 7.40 6.48 -0.51
C ALA A 419 7.79 7.03 0.87
N HIS A 420 8.91 6.55 1.41
CA HIS A 420 9.44 6.96 2.71
C HIS A 420 10.97 7.10 2.68
N LYS A 421 11.53 7.76 3.71
CA LYS A 421 12.97 7.98 3.86
C LYS A 421 13.58 7.22 5.05
N MET A 422 13.04 6.08 5.38
CA MET A 422 13.62 5.17 6.33
C MET A 422 14.48 4.16 5.57
N TYR A 423 15.79 4.11 5.88
CA TYR A 423 16.76 3.30 5.16
C TYR A 423 17.18 2.06 5.96
N TYR A 424 18.05 1.23 5.39
CA TYR A 424 18.46 -0.07 5.92
C TYR A 424 18.70 -0.08 7.45
N TYR A 425 19.57 0.77 7.99
CA TYR A 425 19.91 0.74 9.42
C TYR A 425 18.76 1.12 10.35
N GLU A 426 17.87 2.01 9.89
CA GLU A 426 16.67 2.40 10.65
C GLU A 426 15.62 1.28 10.59
N LEU A 427 15.42 0.68 9.41
CA LEU A 427 14.49 -0.44 9.21
C LEU A 427 14.94 -1.67 10.01
N LYS A 428 16.25 -1.98 10.01
CA LYS A 428 16.83 -3.04 10.82
C LYS A 428 16.54 -2.87 12.33
N LYS A 429 16.53 -1.63 12.83
CA LYS A 429 16.15 -1.36 14.23
C LYS A 429 14.64 -1.47 14.47
N ALA A 430 13.83 -1.12 13.46
CA ALA A 430 12.38 -1.08 13.60
C ALA A 430 11.71 -2.45 13.46
N TYR A 431 12.30 -3.37 12.69
CA TYR A 431 11.73 -4.69 12.42
C TYR A 431 12.57 -5.82 13.02
N PRO A 432 12.08 -6.54 14.03
CA PRO A 432 12.82 -7.62 14.69
C PRO A 432 13.29 -8.75 13.75
N LYS A 433 12.55 -8.99 12.67
CA LYS A 433 12.84 -10.05 11.68
C LYS A 433 13.56 -9.54 10.43
N PHE A 434 14.14 -8.33 10.49
CA PHE A 434 14.74 -7.71 9.31
C PHE A 434 15.98 -8.47 8.80
N ASP A 435 16.89 -8.88 9.69
CA ASP A 435 18.08 -9.64 9.30
C ASP A 435 17.73 -11.03 8.75
N ASP A 436 16.74 -11.70 9.37
CA ASP A 436 16.22 -12.98 8.87
C ASP A 436 15.64 -12.81 7.46
N PHE A 437 14.90 -11.72 7.22
CA PHE A 437 14.35 -11.40 5.91
C PHE A 437 15.43 -11.13 4.86
N VAL A 438 16.46 -10.35 5.21
CA VAL A 438 17.60 -10.08 4.29
C VAL A 438 18.35 -11.35 3.94
N LYS A 439 18.58 -12.24 4.91
CA LYS A 439 19.18 -13.55 4.67
C LYS A 439 18.33 -14.39 3.71
N LEU A 440 17.03 -14.43 3.95
CA LEU A 440 16.11 -15.18 3.09
C LEU A 440 16.02 -14.60 1.66
N CYS A 441 16.17 -13.27 1.48
CA CYS A 441 16.32 -12.67 0.16
C CYS A 441 17.51 -13.24 -0.60
N GLY A 442 18.68 -13.38 0.04
CA GLY A 442 19.88 -13.98 -0.58
C GLY A 442 19.69 -15.46 -0.92
N GLU A 443 18.94 -16.21 -0.10
CA GLU A 443 18.64 -17.62 -0.36
C GLU A 443 17.63 -17.80 -1.51
N CYS A 444 16.61 -16.95 -1.57
CA CYS A 444 15.58 -17.00 -2.61
C CYS A 444 16.03 -16.39 -3.93
N ASP A 445 16.90 -15.41 -3.91
CA ASP A 445 17.38 -14.69 -5.09
C ASP A 445 18.91 -14.53 -5.08
N PRO A 446 19.68 -15.61 -5.23
CA PRO A 446 21.14 -15.56 -5.19
C PRO A 446 21.76 -14.73 -6.31
N SER A 447 21.01 -14.51 -7.40
CA SER A 447 21.47 -13.71 -8.56
C SER A 447 21.03 -12.24 -8.47
N GLY A 448 20.19 -11.86 -7.48
CA GLY A 448 19.72 -10.50 -7.28
C GLY A 448 18.80 -9.98 -8.39
N ILE A 449 18.09 -10.88 -9.10
CA ILE A 449 17.22 -10.45 -10.20
C ILE A 449 15.99 -9.65 -9.74
N PHE A 450 15.54 -9.84 -8.49
CA PHE A 450 14.41 -9.08 -7.94
C PHE A 450 14.81 -7.75 -7.31
N VAL A 451 16.12 -7.43 -7.32
CA VAL A 451 16.65 -6.19 -6.73
C VAL A 451 16.49 -5.04 -7.70
N ASN A 452 15.63 -4.08 -7.35
CA ASN A 452 15.55 -2.76 -7.97
C ASN A 452 16.09 -1.68 -7.02
N ASP A 453 16.02 -0.41 -7.41
CA ASP A 453 16.50 0.70 -6.58
C ASP A 453 15.78 0.82 -5.24
N TYR A 454 14.49 0.45 -5.19
CA TYR A 454 13.72 0.42 -3.94
C TYR A 454 14.30 -0.62 -2.97
N ILE A 455 14.45 -1.87 -3.40
CA ILE A 455 15.02 -2.96 -2.58
C ILE A 455 16.45 -2.65 -2.17
N ARG A 456 17.28 -2.15 -3.10
CA ARG A 456 18.66 -1.75 -2.82
C ARG A 456 18.73 -0.71 -1.71
N ARG A 457 17.87 0.31 -1.77
CA ARG A 457 17.86 1.44 -0.85
C ARG A 457 17.37 1.07 0.55
N HIS A 458 16.39 0.18 0.64
CA HIS A 458 15.68 -0.08 1.89
C HIS A 458 16.10 -1.40 2.56
N ILE A 459 16.45 -2.43 1.78
CA ILE A 459 16.62 -3.81 2.28
C ILE A 459 18.07 -4.26 2.28
N LEU A 460 18.87 -3.85 1.31
CA LEU A 460 20.25 -4.31 1.23
C LEU A 460 21.19 -3.39 2.04
N PRO A 461 22.23 -3.96 2.70
CA PRO A 461 23.22 -3.16 3.37
C PRO A 461 23.93 -2.22 2.40
N PRO A 462 24.14 -0.94 2.75
CA PRO A 462 24.88 -0.02 1.92
C PRO A 462 26.33 -0.51 1.76
N ASN A 463 26.84 -0.60 0.53
CA ASN A 463 28.18 -1.05 0.13
C ASN A 463 28.43 -2.57 0.01
N GLU A 464 27.44 -3.43 0.10
CA GLU A 464 27.63 -4.80 -0.38
C GLU A 464 27.53 -4.83 -1.91
N PRO A 465 28.58 -5.32 -2.62
CA PRO A 465 28.45 -5.61 -4.04
C PRO A 465 27.43 -6.73 -4.20
N ILE A 466 26.39 -6.51 -5.00
CA ILE A 466 25.54 -7.61 -5.45
C ILE A 466 26.51 -8.56 -6.18
N LEU A 467 26.54 -9.83 -5.79
CA LEU A 467 27.25 -10.87 -6.52
C LEU A 467 26.55 -11.09 -7.87
N THR A 468 26.66 -10.11 -8.76
CA THR A 468 26.37 -10.34 -10.17
C THR A 468 27.57 -11.05 -10.75
N ALA A 469 27.35 -12.26 -11.26
CA ALA A 469 28.36 -12.98 -12.04
C ALA A 469 28.97 -11.99 -13.05
N SER A 470 30.29 -11.89 -12.99
CA SER A 470 31.14 -10.97 -13.73
C SER A 470 30.64 -10.65 -15.14
N SER A 471 30.21 -9.42 -15.37
CA SER A 471 30.21 -8.84 -16.72
C SER A 471 31.32 -7.78 -16.78
N GLY A 472 32.38 -8.11 -17.49
CA GLY A 472 33.37 -7.12 -17.91
C GLY A 472 32.71 -6.14 -18.88
N ALA A 473 32.46 -4.94 -18.42
CA ALA A 473 32.45 -3.68 -19.17
C ALA A 473 31.99 -2.54 -18.23
N GLY A 474 32.91 -1.68 -17.90
CA GLY A 474 32.78 -0.27 -17.51
C GLY A 474 31.50 0.23 -16.83
N SER A 475 31.32 0.01 -15.54
CA SER A 475 30.32 0.72 -14.77
C SER A 475 30.88 2.08 -14.37
N ARG A 476 30.27 3.16 -14.82
CA ARG A 476 30.46 4.49 -14.23
C ARG A 476 29.84 4.49 -12.84
N PHE A 477 30.69 4.51 -11.83
CA PHE A 477 30.29 4.74 -10.45
C PHE A 477 29.67 6.14 -10.33
N LEU A 478 28.39 6.23 -10.06
CA LEU A 478 27.80 7.42 -9.47
C LEU A 478 28.10 7.36 -7.96
N THR A 479 29.12 8.13 -7.55
CA THR A 479 29.41 8.36 -6.14
C THR A 479 28.22 9.08 -5.50
N CYS A 480 27.67 8.46 -4.47
CA CYS A 480 26.66 9.07 -3.63
C CYS A 480 27.32 10.22 -2.86
N GLU A 481 27.07 11.47 -3.27
CA GLU A 481 27.48 12.63 -2.49
C GLU A 481 26.79 12.60 -1.12
N LYS A 482 27.58 12.73 -0.07
CA LYS A 482 27.10 12.93 1.31
C LYS A 482 26.22 14.18 1.33
N PRO A 483 25.06 14.14 1.99
CA PRO A 483 24.30 15.36 2.21
C PRO A 483 25.12 16.29 3.08
N ARG A 484 25.44 17.47 2.56
CA ARG A 484 25.89 18.60 3.39
C ARG A 484 24.70 19.04 4.25
N LEU A 485 24.99 19.25 5.51
CA LEU A 485 24.10 19.72 6.57
C LEU A 485 23.22 20.91 6.21
#